data_840a41f036e735f9cd4a51ce630813df
#
_entry.id   840a41f036e735f9cd4a51ce630813df
#
_cell.length_a   1.000
_cell.length_b   1.000
_cell.length_c   1.000
_cell.angle_alpha   90.00
_cell.angle_beta   90.00
_cell.angle_gamma   90.00
#
_symmetry.space_group_name_H-M   'P 1'
#
loop_
_entity.id
_entity.type
_entity.pdbx_description
1 polymer ?
#
loop_
_entity_poly.entity_id
_entity_poly.type
_entity_poly.pdbx_seq_one_letter_code
_entity_poly.pdbx_strand_id
1 'polypeptide(L)'
;MNSILLVAADATASSASWLTVLLAIIPVVLLIVLLGVMKVSGDKSAVVTLIATVLIALIGFKFPLSDTLLSIAYGVMKAVFPILIIIIMAIFSYQVLVKTKKMELIKSQFTSISSDKCIQVILLTWGFGGLLEGMAGFGTAVAIPAAILISLGFQPVFSAVVSLIANSVATGFGAVGTPVIVLAQQAGISDVQTLSMQVVLQLSPLMFIIPFILLFMTEPKAKSIPKHILLSVIVGGVSLGTQYVAAKYMGAETPAILGSIASIIAIVLYAKLFPTKEDK
;
A
#
# COMPACT_ATOMS: atom_id res chain seq x y z
N MET A 1 28.72 -2.96 13.87
CA MET A 1 27.31 -3.00 13.45
C MET A 1 26.61 -4.31 13.80
N ASN A 2 27.29 -5.47 13.75
CA ASN A 2 26.72 -6.76 14.18
C ASN A 2 26.53 -6.91 15.70
N SER A 3 27.28 -6.21 16.52
CA SER A 3 27.18 -6.30 17.99
C SER A 3 25.92 -5.64 18.56
N ILE A 4 25.41 -4.58 17.94
CA ILE A 4 24.19 -3.89 18.38
C ILE A 4 22.96 -4.73 18.08
N LEU A 5 22.93 -5.42 16.94
CA LEU A 5 21.84 -6.33 16.55
C LEU A 5 21.80 -7.60 17.42
N LEU A 6 22.97 -8.13 17.81
CA LEU A 6 23.06 -9.29 18.70
C LEU A 6 22.60 -8.95 20.13
N VAL A 7 22.95 -7.78 20.65
CA VAL A 7 22.49 -7.32 21.97
C VAL A 7 20.97 -7.07 21.98
N ALA A 8 20.40 -6.57 20.88
CA ALA A 8 18.95 -6.44 20.74
C ALA A 8 18.25 -7.81 20.64
N ALA A 9 18.84 -8.79 19.95
CA ALA A 9 18.28 -10.12 19.80
C ALA A 9 18.34 -10.94 21.11
N ASP A 10 19.45 -10.85 21.87
CA ASP A 10 19.57 -11.51 23.17
C ASP A 10 18.69 -10.87 24.25
N ALA A 11 18.47 -9.56 24.19
CA ALA A 11 17.55 -8.87 25.10
C ALA A 11 16.07 -9.25 24.87
N THR A 12 15.70 -9.68 23.65
CA THR A 12 14.33 -10.06 23.31
C THR A 12 14.01 -11.53 23.60
N ALA A 13 15.00 -12.39 23.73
CA ALA A 13 14.81 -13.81 24.05
C ALA A 13 14.52 -14.07 25.54
N SER A 14 14.76 -13.09 26.41
CA SER A 14 14.51 -13.18 27.86
C SER A 14 13.27 -12.39 28.24
N SER A 15 12.11 -13.07 28.27
CA SER A 15 10.84 -12.59 28.83
C SER A 15 10.42 -11.16 28.38
N ALA A 16 9.80 -11.05 27.23
CA ALA A 16 9.05 -9.84 26.90
C ALA A 16 7.92 -9.67 27.92
N SER A 17 8.15 -8.85 28.93
CA SER A 17 7.12 -8.48 29.89
C SER A 17 5.97 -7.81 29.10
N TRP A 18 4.71 -8.10 29.47
CA TRP A 18 3.55 -7.40 28.92
C TRP A 18 3.73 -5.87 28.92
N LEU A 19 4.45 -5.35 29.90
CA LEU A 19 4.80 -3.93 29.98
C LEU A 19 5.65 -3.47 28.80
N THR A 20 6.64 -4.27 28.39
CA THR A 20 7.50 -3.96 27.24
C THR A 20 6.72 -3.91 25.94
N VAL A 21 5.78 -4.86 25.75
CA VAL A 21 4.91 -4.89 24.59
C VAL A 21 3.97 -3.68 24.57
N LEU A 22 3.37 -3.35 25.73
CA LEU A 22 2.51 -2.17 25.85
C LEU A 22 3.27 -0.88 25.52
N LEU A 23 4.47 -0.70 26.07
CA LEU A 23 5.32 0.47 25.80
C LEU A 23 5.66 0.59 24.30
N ALA A 24 5.91 -0.53 23.61
CA ALA A 24 6.23 -0.54 22.19
C ALA A 24 5.03 -0.17 21.31
N ILE A 25 3.81 -0.46 21.76
CA ILE A 25 2.57 -0.18 21.00
C ILE A 25 2.12 1.29 21.17
N ILE A 26 2.44 1.94 22.30
CA ILE A 26 1.99 3.32 22.60
C ILE A 26 2.24 4.31 21.43
N PRO A 27 3.42 4.38 20.80
CA PRO A 27 3.67 5.34 19.71
C PRO A 27 2.73 5.12 18.52
N VAL A 28 2.44 3.87 18.18
CA VAL A 28 1.55 3.52 17.05
C VAL A 28 0.11 3.94 17.38
N VAL A 29 -0.37 3.58 18.57
CA VAL A 29 -1.72 3.97 19.03
C VAL A 29 -1.85 5.48 19.13
N LEU A 30 -0.82 6.16 19.66
CA LEU A 30 -0.79 7.61 19.77
C LEU A 30 -0.91 8.27 18.39
N LEU A 31 -0.16 7.80 17.41
CA LEU A 31 -0.24 8.31 16.04
C LEU A 31 -1.64 8.12 15.44
N ILE A 32 -2.22 6.95 15.61
CA ILE A 32 -3.58 6.64 15.13
C ILE A 32 -4.62 7.56 15.81
N VAL A 33 -4.51 7.77 17.12
CA VAL A 33 -5.44 8.64 17.87
C VAL A 33 -5.29 10.09 17.43
N LEU A 34 -4.06 10.59 17.30
CA LEU A 34 -3.81 11.98 16.87
C LEU A 34 -4.36 12.24 15.46
N LEU A 35 -4.11 11.34 14.52
CA LEU A 35 -4.57 11.50 13.13
C LEU A 35 -6.07 11.20 12.97
N GLY A 36 -6.54 10.08 13.53
CA GLY A 36 -7.90 9.58 13.28
C GLY A 36 -8.95 10.20 14.17
N VAL A 37 -8.70 10.33 15.47
CA VAL A 37 -9.68 10.81 16.45
C VAL A 37 -9.56 12.32 16.65
N MET A 38 -8.34 12.80 16.95
CA MET A 38 -8.11 14.23 17.22
C MET A 38 -7.98 15.07 15.96
N LYS A 39 -7.86 14.44 14.78
CA LYS A 39 -7.72 15.11 13.47
C LYS A 39 -6.60 16.15 13.44
N VAL A 40 -5.53 15.90 14.18
CA VAL A 40 -4.32 16.73 14.18
C VAL A 40 -3.60 16.55 12.85
N SER A 41 -2.99 17.59 12.33
CA SER A 41 -2.23 17.51 11.06
C SER A 41 -1.07 16.51 11.15
N GLY A 42 -0.75 15.84 10.03
CA GLY A 42 0.23 14.75 9.99
C GLY A 42 1.62 15.14 10.49
N ASP A 43 2.07 16.36 10.15
CA ASP A 43 3.33 16.94 10.60
C ASP A 43 3.42 17.05 12.13
N LYS A 44 2.39 17.62 12.77
CA LYS A 44 2.32 17.76 14.23
C LYS A 44 2.19 16.40 14.91
N SER A 45 1.36 15.52 14.37
CA SER A 45 1.19 14.15 14.89
C SER A 45 2.50 13.37 14.85
N ALA A 46 3.27 13.49 13.78
CA ALA A 46 4.58 12.85 13.65
C ALA A 46 5.59 13.36 14.68
N VAL A 47 5.67 14.69 14.87
CA VAL A 47 6.57 15.30 15.87
C VAL A 47 6.19 14.88 17.28
N VAL A 48 4.91 14.94 17.66
CA VAL A 48 4.46 14.54 19.00
C VAL A 48 4.74 13.05 19.24
N THR A 49 4.47 12.20 18.25
CA THR A 49 4.72 10.76 18.36
C THR A 49 6.22 10.46 18.44
N LEU A 50 7.06 11.19 17.69
CA LEU A 50 8.52 11.04 17.78
C LEU A 50 9.03 11.39 19.18
N ILE A 51 8.58 12.51 19.75
CA ILE A 51 8.96 12.90 21.12
C ILE A 51 8.53 11.83 22.13
N ALA A 52 7.29 11.32 22.02
CA ALA A 52 6.81 10.26 22.90
C ALA A 52 7.66 8.98 22.74
N THR A 53 8.01 8.61 21.50
CA THR A 53 8.86 7.44 21.22
C THR A 53 10.24 7.59 21.86
N VAL A 54 10.86 8.76 21.75
CA VAL A 54 12.17 9.05 22.36
C VAL A 54 12.09 8.95 23.89
N LEU A 55 11.05 9.52 24.51
CA LEU A 55 10.86 9.42 25.96
C LEU A 55 10.66 7.96 26.41
N ILE A 56 9.88 7.17 25.68
CA ILE A 56 9.68 5.74 25.95
C ILE A 56 11.01 4.98 25.80
N ALA A 57 11.81 5.27 24.77
CA ALA A 57 13.10 4.64 24.58
C ALA A 57 14.06 4.93 25.75
N LEU A 58 14.16 6.19 26.18
CA LEU A 58 15.07 6.61 27.24
C LEU A 58 14.61 6.13 28.63
N ILE A 59 13.34 6.29 28.97
CA ILE A 59 12.81 6.04 30.32
C ILE A 59 12.28 4.58 30.41
N GLY A 60 11.50 4.13 29.44
CA GLY A 60 10.86 2.81 29.45
C GLY A 60 11.85 1.68 29.17
N PHE A 61 12.63 1.83 28.11
CA PHE A 61 13.61 0.83 27.69
C PHE A 61 15.03 1.09 28.22
N LYS A 62 15.26 2.23 28.91
CA LYS A 62 16.56 2.65 29.39
C LYS A 62 17.65 2.64 28.31
N PHE A 63 17.27 2.99 27.08
CA PHE A 63 18.19 3.04 25.94
C PHE A 63 19.21 4.17 26.16
N PRO A 64 20.51 3.98 25.85
CA PRO A 64 21.49 5.05 25.95
C PRO A 64 21.14 6.24 25.06
N LEU A 65 21.37 7.46 25.54
CA LEU A 65 21.08 8.67 24.78
C LEU A 65 21.85 8.72 23.45
N SER A 66 23.10 8.26 23.44
CA SER A 66 23.92 8.14 22.22
C SER A 66 23.25 7.30 21.15
N ASP A 67 22.75 6.13 21.52
CA ASP A 67 22.13 5.18 20.58
C ASP A 67 20.76 5.67 20.11
N THR A 68 20.03 6.37 20.99
CA THR A 68 18.77 7.03 20.63
C THR A 68 19.01 8.13 19.60
N LEU A 69 20.03 8.99 19.79
CA LEU A 69 20.37 10.04 18.83
C LEU A 69 20.88 9.47 17.50
N LEU A 70 21.70 8.43 17.54
CA LEU A 70 22.15 7.72 16.32
C LEU A 70 20.97 7.09 15.58
N SER A 71 20.00 6.51 16.27
CA SER A 71 18.79 5.95 15.68
C SER A 71 17.93 7.02 15.00
N ILE A 72 17.81 8.19 15.61
CA ILE A 72 17.11 9.35 15.01
C ILE A 72 17.85 9.80 13.74
N ALA A 73 19.17 9.99 13.81
CA ALA A 73 19.98 10.40 12.66
C ALA A 73 19.88 9.40 11.51
N TYR A 74 19.95 8.11 11.82
CA TYR A 74 19.75 7.03 10.83
C TYR A 74 18.35 7.03 10.22
N GLY A 75 17.31 7.23 11.04
CA GLY A 75 15.93 7.38 10.57
C GLY A 75 15.75 8.57 9.64
N VAL A 76 16.33 9.73 9.98
CA VAL A 76 16.31 10.93 9.11
C VAL A 76 17.05 10.67 7.80
N MET A 77 18.24 10.05 7.84
CA MET A 77 18.95 9.68 6.62
C MET A 77 18.14 8.75 5.73
N LYS A 78 17.52 7.72 6.29
CA LYS A 78 16.62 6.82 5.53
C LYS A 78 15.37 7.52 5.00
N ALA A 79 14.83 8.49 5.70
CA ALA A 79 13.70 9.29 5.23
C ALA A 79 14.09 10.20 4.06
N VAL A 80 15.30 10.82 4.12
CA VAL A 80 15.80 11.70 3.05
C VAL A 80 16.28 10.87 1.85
N PHE A 81 17.05 9.82 2.09
CA PHE A 81 17.60 8.92 1.10
C PHE A 81 17.16 7.47 1.38
N PRO A 82 16.28 6.83 0.63
CA PRO A 82 15.73 7.19 -0.69
C PRO A 82 14.32 7.78 -0.68
N ILE A 83 13.58 7.76 0.47
CA ILE A 83 12.12 7.95 0.50
C ILE A 83 11.71 9.32 -0.08
N LEU A 84 12.32 10.40 0.42
CA LEU A 84 11.98 11.76 -0.05
C LEU A 84 12.29 11.94 -1.54
N ILE A 85 13.39 11.35 -2.03
CA ILE A 85 13.76 11.42 -3.44
C ILE A 85 12.72 10.70 -4.31
N ILE A 86 12.25 9.51 -3.88
CA ILE A 86 11.19 8.77 -4.58
C ILE A 86 9.91 9.61 -4.64
N ILE A 87 9.49 10.23 -3.54
CA ILE A 87 8.30 11.08 -3.49
C ILE A 87 8.44 12.28 -4.45
N ILE A 88 9.59 12.96 -4.42
CA ILE A 88 9.85 14.12 -5.30
C ILE A 88 9.79 13.68 -6.78
N MET A 89 10.43 12.57 -7.14
CA MET A 89 10.44 12.06 -8.51
C MET A 89 9.05 11.57 -8.95
N ALA A 90 8.27 10.98 -8.06
CA ALA A 90 6.90 10.59 -8.34
C ALA A 90 5.99 11.81 -8.60
N ILE A 91 6.08 12.85 -7.76
CA ILE A 91 5.35 14.11 -7.96
C ILE A 91 5.82 14.80 -9.25
N PHE A 92 7.11 14.81 -9.53
CA PHE A 92 7.67 15.36 -10.77
C PHE A 92 7.11 14.63 -12.00
N SER A 93 7.14 13.30 -12.01
CA SER A 93 6.59 12.48 -13.10
C SER A 93 5.08 12.75 -13.30
N TYR A 94 4.31 12.85 -12.23
CA TYR A 94 2.91 13.24 -12.29
C TYR A 94 2.72 14.63 -12.92
N GLN A 95 3.50 15.63 -12.49
CA GLN A 95 3.44 16.98 -13.04
C GLN A 95 3.80 17.03 -14.53
N VAL A 96 4.76 16.21 -14.95
CA VAL A 96 5.10 16.07 -16.39
C VAL A 96 3.91 15.51 -17.16
N LEU A 97 3.25 14.46 -16.66
CA LEU A 97 2.06 13.88 -17.30
C LEU A 97 0.93 14.89 -17.43
N VAL A 98 0.69 15.69 -16.39
CA VAL A 98 -0.33 16.76 -16.40
C VAL A 98 0.03 17.86 -17.38
N LYS A 99 1.26 18.40 -17.32
CA LYS A 99 1.70 19.51 -18.20
C LYS A 99 1.79 19.12 -19.66
N THR A 100 2.14 17.87 -19.96
CA THR A 100 2.18 17.35 -21.35
C THR A 100 0.82 16.92 -21.87
N LYS A 101 -0.26 17.08 -21.08
CA LYS A 101 -1.63 16.60 -21.39
C LYS A 101 -1.72 15.10 -21.63
N LYS A 102 -0.68 14.33 -21.29
CA LYS A 102 -0.70 12.86 -21.40
C LYS A 102 -1.66 12.21 -20.40
N MET A 103 -1.99 12.91 -19.32
CA MET A 103 -3.03 12.51 -18.39
C MET A 103 -4.40 12.38 -19.08
N GLU A 104 -4.73 13.30 -20.01
CA GLU A 104 -5.97 13.24 -20.81
C GLU A 104 -6.01 12.00 -21.71
N LEU A 105 -4.84 11.63 -22.27
CA LEU A 105 -4.72 10.40 -23.06
C LEU A 105 -4.94 9.16 -22.21
N ILE A 106 -4.32 9.07 -21.04
CA ILE A 106 -4.53 7.97 -20.09
C ILE A 106 -6.01 7.87 -19.73
N LYS A 107 -6.64 8.99 -19.38
CA LYS A 107 -8.07 9.06 -19.08
C LYS A 107 -8.92 8.54 -20.24
N SER A 108 -8.67 8.99 -21.46
CA SER A 108 -9.42 8.55 -22.63
C SER A 108 -9.26 7.05 -22.90
N GLN A 109 -8.08 6.49 -22.66
CA GLN A 109 -7.85 5.05 -22.79
C GLN A 109 -8.66 4.25 -21.76
N PHE A 110 -8.67 4.70 -20.49
CA PHE A 110 -9.46 4.00 -19.47
C PHE A 110 -10.97 4.07 -19.73
N THR A 111 -11.48 5.21 -20.20
CA THR A 111 -12.91 5.35 -20.56
C THR A 111 -13.29 4.55 -21.79
N SER A 112 -12.36 4.34 -22.73
CA SER A 112 -12.61 3.52 -23.91
C SER A 112 -12.71 2.01 -23.62
N ILE A 113 -12.25 1.56 -22.44
CA ILE A 113 -12.32 0.16 -22.04
C ILE A 113 -13.74 -0.22 -21.62
N SER A 114 -14.37 0.60 -20.80
CA SER A 114 -15.78 0.42 -20.39
C SER A 114 -16.35 1.71 -19.80
N SER A 115 -17.64 1.93 -20.09
CA SER A 115 -18.45 2.99 -19.47
C SER A 115 -18.98 2.59 -18.08
N ASP A 116 -18.87 1.31 -17.70
CA ASP A 116 -19.32 0.79 -16.40
C ASP A 116 -18.46 1.37 -15.26
N LYS A 117 -19.12 2.09 -14.35
CA LYS A 117 -18.47 2.72 -13.18
C LYS A 117 -17.73 1.72 -12.29
N CYS A 118 -18.26 0.50 -12.14
CA CYS A 118 -17.60 -0.55 -11.35
C CYS A 118 -16.29 -0.99 -12.01
N ILE A 119 -16.28 -1.17 -13.33
CA ILE A 119 -15.07 -1.50 -14.08
C ILE A 119 -14.06 -0.36 -14.01
N GLN A 120 -14.50 0.90 -14.18
CA GLN A 120 -13.61 2.06 -14.07
C GLN A 120 -12.97 2.16 -12.69
N VAL A 121 -13.73 2.00 -11.61
CA VAL A 121 -13.19 2.05 -10.24
C VAL A 121 -12.16 0.96 -10.01
N ILE A 122 -12.48 -0.31 -10.30
CA ILE A 122 -11.56 -1.41 -10.01
C ILE A 122 -10.33 -1.38 -10.91
N LEU A 123 -10.47 -0.97 -12.17
CA LEU A 123 -9.37 -0.82 -13.11
C LEU A 123 -8.39 0.26 -12.68
N LEU A 124 -8.91 1.42 -12.23
CA LEU A 124 -8.09 2.56 -11.83
C LEU A 124 -7.48 2.39 -10.45
N THR A 125 -8.24 1.87 -9.48
CA THR A 125 -7.76 1.82 -8.09
C THR A 125 -6.98 0.54 -7.80
N TRP A 126 -7.54 -0.63 -8.14
CA TRP A 126 -6.89 -1.92 -7.90
C TRP A 126 -5.80 -2.21 -8.94
N GLY A 127 -6.14 -2.11 -10.23
CA GLY A 127 -5.19 -2.41 -11.31
C GLY A 127 -4.10 -1.36 -11.44
N PHE A 128 -4.47 -0.15 -11.87
CA PHE A 128 -3.50 0.91 -12.13
C PHE A 128 -2.90 1.49 -10.83
N GLY A 129 -3.72 1.67 -9.79
CA GLY A 129 -3.22 2.08 -8.47
C GLY A 129 -2.23 1.08 -7.89
N GLY A 130 -2.54 -0.23 -7.94
CA GLY A 130 -1.63 -1.28 -7.51
C GLY A 130 -0.32 -1.31 -8.30
N LEU A 131 -0.36 -1.04 -9.61
CA LEU A 131 0.84 -0.91 -10.44
C LEU A 131 1.70 0.28 -9.99
N LEU A 132 1.09 1.43 -9.75
CA LEU A 132 1.79 2.62 -9.24
C LEU A 132 2.39 2.38 -7.85
N GLU A 133 1.67 1.68 -6.97
CA GLU A 133 2.18 1.32 -5.64
C GLU A 133 3.39 0.39 -5.76
N GLY A 134 3.30 -0.64 -6.59
CA GLY A 134 4.41 -1.56 -6.81
C GLY A 134 5.68 -0.87 -7.35
N MET A 135 5.51 0.15 -8.19
CA MET A 135 6.63 0.88 -8.80
C MET A 135 7.18 2.01 -7.92
N ALA A 136 6.30 2.83 -7.36
CA ALA A 136 6.69 4.07 -6.70
C ALA A 136 6.28 4.13 -5.21
N GLY A 137 5.14 3.57 -4.83
CA GLY A 137 4.62 3.64 -3.47
C GLY A 137 4.33 5.08 -3.00
N PHE A 138 4.46 5.29 -1.69
CA PHE A 138 4.47 6.59 -1.01
C PHE A 138 3.31 7.54 -1.36
N GLY A 139 2.10 6.98 -1.58
CA GLY A 139 0.87 7.76 -1.77
C GLY A 139 0.57 8.19 -3.21
N THR A 140 1.47 7.99 -4.17
CA THR A 140 1.19 8.25 -5.60
C THR A 140 0.08 7.34 -6.13
N ALA A 141 0.04 6.12 -5.66
CA ALA A 141 -0.95 5.10 -5.96
C ALA A 141 -2.37 5.45 -5.46
N VAL A 142 -2.49 6.40 -4.55
CA VAL A 142 -3.78 6.91 -4.08
C VAL A 142 -4.15 8.21 -4.81
N ALA A 143 -3.21 9.14 -4.87
CA ALA A 143 -3.46 10.47 -5.40
C ALA A 143 -3.80 10.47 -6.90
N ILE A 144 -3.07 9.69 -7.71
CA ILE A 144 -3.28 9.64 -9.15
C ILE A 144 -4.60 8.96 -9.54
N PRO A 145 -4.93 7.75 -9.07
CA PRO A 145 -6.23 7.14 -9.35
C PRO A 145 -7.40 7.99 -8.85
N ALA A 146 -7.31 8.58 -7.66
CA ALA A 146 -8.35 9.47 -7.13
C ALA A 146 -8.56 10.69 -8.05
N ALA A 147 -7.50 11.34 -8.50
CA ALA A 147 -7.58 12.48 -9.42
C ALA A 147 -8.22 12.08 -10.77
N ILE A 148 -7.89 10.90 -11.31
CA ILE A 148 -8.51 10.40 -12.54
C ILE A 148 -10.00 10.12 -12.30
N LEU A 149 -10.38 9.44 -11.22
CA LEU A 149 -11.79 9.19 -10.87
C LEU A 149 -12.59 10.48 -10.75
N ILE A 150 -12.05 11.50 -10.06
CA ILE A 150 -12.70 12.83 -9.97
C ILE A 150 -12.90 13.41 -11.37
N SER A 151 -11.93 13.31 -12.24
CA SER A 151 -12.02 13.80 -13.61
C SER A 151 -13.04 13.03 -14.47
N LEU A 152 -13.39 11.78 -14.08
CA LEU A 152 -14.46 10.97 -14.67
C LEU A 152 -15.84 11.27 -14.07
N GLY A 153 -15.93 12.20 -13.12
CA GLY A 153 -17.20 12.64 -12.51
C GLY A 153 -17.56 11.91 -11.21
N PHE A 154 -16.65 11.14 -10.61
CA PHE A 154 -16.86 10.58 -9.28
C PHE A 154 -16.67 11.64 -8.20
N GLN A 155 -17.37 11.49 -7.08
CA GLN A 155 -17.22 12.41 -5.95
C GLN A 155 -15.81 12.37 -5.36
N PRO A 156 -15.21 13.52 -4.98
CA PRO A 156 -13.84 13.56 -4.48
C PRO A 156 -13.58 12.68 -3.25
N VAL A 157 -14.48 12.71 -2.27
CA VAL A 157 -14.37 11.90 -1.05
C VAL A 157 -14.45 10.41 -1.38
N PHE A 158 -15.41 10.00 -2.22
CA PHE A 158 -15.52 8.62 -2.69
C PHE A 158 -14.23 8.17 -3.39
N SER A 159 -13.74 8.98 -4.33
CA SER A 159 -12.53 8.67 -5.10
C SER A 159 -11.30 8.48 -4.21
N ALA A 160 -11.13 9.34 -3.20
CA ALA A 160 -10.05 9.21 -2.23
C ALA A 160 -10.19 7.95 -1.37
N VAL A 161 -11.39 7.66 -0.87
CA VAL A 161 -11.65 6.50 0.00
C VAL A 161 -11.42 5.19 -0.75
N VAL A 162 -11.98 5.02 -1.96
CA VAL A 162 -11.78 3.78 -2.74
C VAL A 162 -10.33 3.59 -3.15
N SER A 163 -9.60 4.66 -3.45
CA SER A 163 -8.17 4.59 -3.77
C SER A 163 -7.34 4.19 -2.55
N LEU A 164 -7.65 4.71 -1.35
CA LEU A 164 -7.00 4.31 -0.10
C LEU A 164 -7.26 2.85 0.25
N ILE A 165 -8.51 2.39 0.14
CA ILE A 165 -8.90 1.00 0.42
C ILE A 165 -8.18 0.06 -0.55
N ALA A 166 -8.18 0.36 -1.85
CA ALA A 166 -7.49 -0.45 -2.86
C ALA A 166 -6.00 -0.57 -2.59
N ASN A 167 -5.36 0.53 -2.15
CA ASN A 167 -3.93 0.59 -1.91
C ASN A 167 -3.48 -0.29 -0.73
N SER A 168 -4.35 -0.63 0.21
CA SER A 168 -3.99 -1.33 1.45
C SER A 168 -3.34 -2.70 1.24
N VAL A 169 -3.67 -3.41 0.15
CA VAL A 169 -3.05 -4.70 -0.19
C VAL A 169 -1.72 -4.51 -0.93
N ALA A 170 -1.71 -3.62 -1.93
CA ALA A 170 -0.54 -3.39 -2.76
C ALA A 170 0.65 -2.84 -1.95
N THR A 171 0.38 -2.11 -0.85
CA THR A 171 1.39 -1.55 0.06
C THR A 171 2.32 -2.61 0.64
N GLY A 172 1.89 -3.86 0.81
CA GLY A 172 2.74 -4.95 1.28
C GLY A 172 3.98 -5.16 0.42
N PHE A 173 3.88 -4.94 -0.88
CA PHE A 173 4.97 -5.01 -1.87
C PHE A 173 5.18 -3.67 -2.59
N GLY A 174 4.79 -2.56 -1.98
CA GLY A 174 4.95 -1.23 -2.52
C GLY A 174 6.41 -0.81 -2.65
N ALA A 175 6.67 0.22 -3.48
CA ALA A 175 8.00 0.75 -3.73
C ALA A 175 9.05 -0.36 -3.98
N VAL A 176 8.77 -1.20 -4.95
CA VAL A 176 9.66 -2.32 -5.38
C VAL A 176 9.95 -3.29 -4.23
N GLY A 177 8.91 -3.67 -3.45
CA GLY A 177 9.02 -4.65 -2.38
C GLY A 177 9.73 -4.19 -1.12
N THR A 178 9.99 -2.89 -0.99
CA THR A 178 10.70 -2.31 0.16
C THR A 178 10.17 -2.79 1.52
N PRO A 179 8.85 -2.87 1.80
CA PRO A 179 8.35 -3.33 3.11
C PRO A 179 8.80 -4.74 3.47
N VAL A 180 8.74 -5.69 2.54
CA VAL A 180 9.16 -7.08 2.76
C VAL A 180 10.67 -7.18 2.90
N ILE A 181 11.43 -6.46 2.08
CA ILE A 181 12.90 -6.42 2.14
C ILE A 181 13.37 -5.87 3.50
N VAL A 182 12.76 -4.77 3.95
CA VAL A 182 13.09 -4.19 5.26
C VAL A 182 12.68 -5.13 6.39
N LEU A 183 11.51 -5.78 6.29
CA LEU A 183 11.10 -6.79 7.27
C LEU A 183 12.12 -7.93 7.38
N ALA A 184 12.58 -8.48 6.24
CA ALA A 184 13.60 -9.53 6.21
C ALA A 184 14.89 -9.08 6.88
N GLN A 185 15.36 -7.87 6.57
CA GLN A 185 16.58 -7.30 7.14
C GLN A 185 16.48 -7.10 8.66
N GLN A 186 15.35 -6.56 9.16
CA GLN A 186 15.15 -6.30 10.58
C GLN A 186 14.92 -7.57 11.40
N ALA A 187 14.27 -8.57 10.80
CA ALA A 187 14.01 -9.87 11.44
C ALA A 187 15.18 -10.86 11.28
N GLY A 188 16.25 -10.51 10.57
CA GLY A 188 17.38 -11.40 10.33
C GLY A 188 17.04 -12.60 9.44
N ILE A 189 16.01 -12.49 8.60
CA ILE A 189 15.55 -13.56 7.70
C ILE A 189 16.38 -13.49 6.42
N SER A 190 17.15 -14.54 6.15
CA SER A 190 18.00 -14.64 4.94
C SER A 190 17.20 -15.03 3.70
N ASP A 191 16.15 -15.83 3.86
CA ASP A 191 15.30 -16.31 2.76
C ASP A 191 14.13 -15.33 2.51
N VAL A 192 14.42 -14.29 1.73
CA VAL A 192 13.45 -13.26 1.35
C VAL A 192 12.36 -13.84 0.44
N GLN A 193 12.63 -14.85 -0.35
CA GLN A 193 11.64 -15.46 -1.24
C GLN A 193 10.56 -16.20 -0.46
N THR A 194 10.94 -17.03 0.50
CA THR A 194 9.98 -17.71 1.39
C THR A 194 9.17 -16.69 2.20
N LEU A 195 9.81 -15.65 2.73
CA LEU A 195 9.08 -14.57 3.42
C LEU A 195 8.07 -13.89 2.49
N SER A 196 8.47 -13.57 1.26
CA SER A 196 7.57 -12.95 0.27
C SER A 196 6.36 -13.82 -0.04
N MET A 197 6.55 -15.13 -0.24
CA MET A 197 5.43 -16.07 -0.43
C MET A 197 4.48 -16.07 0.77
N GLN A 198 5.02 -16.07 2.00
CA GLN A 198 4.20 -16.05 3.22
C GLN A 198 3.40 -14.74 3.33
N VAL A 199 3.99 -13.60 3.00
CA VAL A 199 3.30 -12.29 2.98
C VAL A 199 2.16 -12.31 1.96
N VAL A 200 2.39 -12.83 0.73
CA VAL A 200 1.32 -12.97 -0.27
C VAL A 200 0.17 -13.83 0.26
N LEU A 201 0.47 -14.98 0.88
CA LEU A 201 -0.56 -15.86 1.43
C LEU A 201 -1.32 -15.21 2.60
N GLN A 202 -0.64 -14.45 3.46
CA GLN A 202 -1.29 -13.71 4.54
C GLN A 202 -2.20 -12.59 4.03
N LEU A 203 -1.85 -11.94 2.92
CA LEU A 203 -2.66 -10.92 2.28
C LEU A 203 -3.78 -11.50 1.41
N SER A 204 -3.78 -12.81 1.12
CA SER A 204 -4.73 -13.45 0.20
C SER A 204 -6.20 -13.20 0.53
N PRO A 205 -6.69 -13.22 1.78
CA PRO A 205 -8.09 -12.90 2.05
C PRO A 205 -8.47 -11.48 1.62
N LEU A 206 -7.57 -10.53 1.81
CA LEU A 206 -7.80 -9.14 1.42
C LEU A 206 -7.83 -8.97 -0.10
N MET A 207 -7.12 -9.81 -0.86
CA MET A 207 -7.15 -9.78 -2.32
C MET A 207 -8.51 -10.11 -2.91
N PHE A 208 -9.38 -10.80 -2.17
CA PHE A 208 -10.77 -11.06 -2.56
C PHE A 208 -11.75 -10.06 -1.94
N ILE A 209 -11.55 -9.73 -0.67
CA ILE A 209 -12.46 -8.86 0.09
C ILE A 209 -12.40 -7.42 -0.41
N ILE A 210 -11.20 -6.88 -0.67
CA ILE A 210 -11.05 -5.47 -1.06
C ILE A 210 -11.71 -5.19 -2.42
N PRO A 211 -11.44 -5.94 -3.51
CA PRO A 211 -12.15 -5.74 -4.78
C PRO A 211 -13.68 -5.80 -4.62
N PHE A 212 -14.20 -6.72 -3.79
CA PHE A 212 -15.63 -6.78 -3.50
C PHE A 212 -16.13 -5.50 -2.84
N ILE A 213 -15.42 -4.99 -1.82
CA ILE A 213 -15.78 -3.74 -1.13
C ILE A 213 -15.81 -2.57 -2.13
N LEU A 214 -14.79 -2.45 -2.97
CA LEU A 214 -14.71 -1.38 -3.98
C LEU A 214 -15.92 -1.40 -4.93
N LEU A 215 -16.29 -2.58 -5.42
CA LEU A 215 -17.43 -2.77 -6.32
C LEU A 215 -18.75 -2.48 -5.60
N PHE A 216 -18.91 -2.96 -4.37
CA PHE A 216 -20.11 -2.74 -3.57
C PHE A 216 -20.28 -1.26 -3.20
N MET A 217 -19.19 -0.56 -2.86
CA MET A 217 -19.23 0.89 -2.61
C MET A 217 -19.59 1.69 -3.86
N THR A 218 -19.22 1.20 -5.04
CA THR A 218 -19.52 1.86 -6.32
C THR A 218 -20.98 1.69 -6.71
N GLU A 219 -21.51 0.47 -6.58
CA GLU A 219 -22.90 0.14 -6.90
C GLU A 219 -23.53 -0.73 -5.79
N PRO A 220 -24.12 -0.12 -4.73
CA PRO A 220 -24.66 -0.85 -3.57
C PRO A 220 -26.05 -1.45 -3.85
N LYS A 221 -26.19 -2.21 -4.95
CA LYS A 221 -27.46 -2.85 -5.32
C LYS A 221 -27.40 -4.35 -5.09
N ALA A 222 -28.40 -4.91 -4.42
CA ALA A 222 -28.46 -6.35 -4.16
C ALA A 222 -28.40 -7.21 -5.45
N LYS A 223 -28.99 -6.73 -6.54
CA LYS A 223 -28.93 -7.41 -7.86
C LYS A 223 -27.53 -7.49 -8.45
N SER A 224 -26.63 -6.58 -8.11
CA SER A 224 -25.25 -6.51 -8.61
C SER A 224 -24.29 -7.38 -7.79
N ILE A 225 -24.68 -7.87 -6.60
CA ILE A 225 -23.82 -8.67 -5.72
C ILE A 225 -23.21 -9.89 -6.43
N PRO A 226 -23.95 -10.73 -7.16
CA PRO A 226 -23.34 -11.88 -7.86
C PRO A 226 -22.26 -11.47 -8.86
N LYS A 227 -22.48 -10.36 -9.60
CA LYS A 227 -21.48 -9.78 -10.51
C LYS A 227 -20.24 -9.30 -9.74
N HIS A 228 -20.44 -8.63 -8.60
CA HIS A 228 -19.34 -8.14 -7.76
C HIS A 228 -18.50 -9.29 -7.18
N ILE A 229 -19.15 -10.35 -6.71
CA ILE A 229 -18.47 -11.55 -6.21
C ILE A 229 -17.66 -12.20 -7.34
N LEU A 230 -18.28 -12.42 -8.51
CA LEU A 230 -17.59 -13.03 -9.65
C LEU A 230 -16.35 -12.23 -10.06
N LEU A 231 -16.49 -10.92 -10.22
CA LEU A 231 -15.37 -10.06 -10.62
C LEU A 231 -14.28 -10.01 -9.52
N SER A 232 -14.67 -9.97 -8.24
CA SER A 232 -13.72 -10.00 -7.12
C SER A 232 -12.94 -11.31 -7.07
N VAL A 233 -13.61 -12.45 -7.32
CA VAL A 233 -12.94 -13.76 -7.34
C VAL A 233 -11.98 -13.86 -8.52
N ILE A 234 -12.36 -13.37 -9.69
CA ILE A 234 -11.47 -13.36 -10.87
C ILE A 234 -10.25 -12.49 -10.60
N VAL A 235 -10.47 -11.24 -10.19
CA VAL A 235 -9.39 -10.27 -9.99
C VAL A 235 -8.49 -10.68 -8.81
N GLY A 236 -9.10 -11.10 -7.70
CA GLY A 236 -8.38 -11.59 -6.53
C GLY A 236 -7.58 -12.86 -6.82
N GLY A 237 -8.17 -13.81 -7.52
CA GLY A 237 -7.52 -15.07 -7.91
C GLY A 237 -6.34 -14.86 -8.86
N VAL A 238 -6.50 -14.01 -9.88
CA VAL A 238 -5.41 -13.64 -10.80
C VAL A 238 -4.32 -12.88 -10.07
N SER A 239 -4.67 -11.92 -9.22
CA SER A 239 -3.72 -11.17 -8.40
C SER A 239 -2.92 -12.09 -7.48
N LEU A 240 -3.61 -12.96 -6.72
CA LEU A 240 -2.98 -13.91 -5.81
C LEU A 240 -2.04 -14.87 -6.54
N GLY A 241 -2.53 -15.52 -7.60
CA GLY A 241 -1.75 -16.49 -8.37
C GLY A 241 -0.47 -15.87 -8.96
N THR A 242 -0.62 -14.70 -9.58
CA THR A 242 0.52 -14.00 -10.19
C THR A 242 1.51 -13.50 -9.13
N GLN A 243 1.02 -12.88 -8.04
CA GLN A 243 1.88 -12.42 -6.95
C GLN A 243 2.62 -13.57 -6.27
N TYR A 244 1.95 -14.71 -6.06
CA TYR A 244 2.58 -15.89 -5.46
C TYR A 244 3.70 -16.45 -6.35
N VAL A 245 3.44 -16.57 -7.65
CA VAL A 245 4.46 -17.03 -8.63
C VAL A 245 5.63 -16.04 -8.69
N ALA A 246 5.34 -14.74 -8.74
CA ALA A 246 6.36 -13.70 -8.73
C ALA A 246 7.21 -13.73 -7.45
N ALA A 247 6.58 -13.83 -6.28
CA ALA A 247 7.28 -13.93 -4.99
C ALA A 247 8.20 -15.16 -4.94
N LYS A 248 7.73 -16.29 -5.49
CA LYS A 248 8.47 -17.55 -5.48
C LYS A 248 9.72 -17.55 -6.37
N TYR A 249 9.64 -16.93 -7.55
CA TYR A 249 10.71 -17.03 -8.55
C TYR A 249 11.52 -15.73 -8.73
N MET A 250 10.96 -14.58 -8.37
CA MET A 250 11.56 -13.28 -8.64
C MET A 250 11.83 -12.44 -7.37
N GLY A 251 11.38 -12.90 -6.19
CA GLY A 251 11.63 -12.21 -4.92
C GLY A 251 10.55 -11.20 -4.54
N ALA A 252 10.91 -10.25 -3.67
CA ALA A 252 9.97 -9.28 -3.09
C ALA A 252 9.64 -8.10 -4.00
N GLU A 253 10.47 -7.83 -5.00
CA GLU A 253 10.43 -6.60 -5.80
C GLU A 253 9.29 -6.59 -6.83
N THR A 254 8.84 -7.74 -7.28
CA THR A 254 7.98 -7.87 -8.47
C THR A 254 6.52 -8.24 -8.21
N PRO A 255 6.09 -8.80 -7.04
CA PRO A 255 4.75 -9.31 -6.85
C PRO A 255 3.64 -8.27 -7.11
N ALA A 256 3.74 -7.07 -6.54
CA ALA A 256 2.73 -6.03 -6.74
C ALA A 256 2.65 -5.57 -8.21
N ILE A 257 3.78 -5.43 -8.89
CA ILE A 257 3.85 -4.98 -10.29
C ILE A 257 3.18 -6.01 -11.21
N LEU A 258 3.64 -7.27 -11.15
CA LEU A 258 3.12 -8.33 -12.01
C LEU A 258 1.67 -8.69 -11.67
N GLY A 259 1.31 -8.72 -10.39
CA GLY A 259 -0.06 -8.95 -9.95
C GLY A 259 -1.03 -7.87 -10.43
N SER A 260 -0.59 -6.61 -10.44
CA SER A 260 -1.39 -5.49 -10.94
C SER A 260 -1.54 -5.51 -12.46
N ILE A 261 -0.49 -5.81 -13.21
CA ILE A 261 -0.56 -5.97 -14.66
C ILE A 261 -1.52 -7.11 -15.03
N ALA A 262 -1.40 -8.26 -14.38
CA ALA A 262 -2.29 -9.39 -14.60
C ALA A 262 -3.75 -9.05 -14.23
N SER A 263 -3.96 -8.31 -13.14
CA SER A 263 -5.29 -7.83 -12.75
C SER A 263 -5.88 -6.86 -13.77
N ILE A 264 -5.10 -5.92 -14.31
CA ILE A 264 -5.54 -5.03 -15.38
C ILE A 264 -6.00 -5.85 -16.59
N ILE A 265 -5.20 -6.82 -17.02
CA ILE A 265 -5.55 -7.69 -18.15
C ILE A 265 -6.85 -8.45 -17.86
N ALA A 266 -7.00 -9.03 -16.68
CA ALA A 266 -8.21 -9.77 -16.29
C ALA A 266 -9.45 -8.86 -16.25
N ILE A 267 -9.34 -7.63 -15.73
CA ILE A 267 -10.43 -6.66 -15.70
C ILE A 267 -10.85 -6.25 -17.13
N VAL A 268 -9.87 -5.98 -18.00
CA VAL A 268 -10.13 -5.61 -19.41
C VAL A 268 -10.79 -6.77 -20.17
N LEU A 269 -10.31 -7.99 -19.98
CA LEU A 269 -10.92 -9.18 -20.58
C LEU A 269 -12.34 -9.38 -20.07
N TYR A 270 -12.58 -9.24 -18.77
CA TYR A 270 -13.92 -9.32 -18.19
C TYR A 270 -14.86 -8.26 -18.79
N ALA A 271 -14.41 -7.00 -18.90
CA ALA A 271 -15.22 -5.93 -19.48
C ALA A 271 -15.61 -6.22 -20.95
N LYS A 272 -14.71 -6.81 -21.72
CA LYS A 272 -14.98 -7.19 -23.12
C LYS A 272 -15.90 -8.40 -23.24
N LEU A 273 -15.79 -9.38 -22.34
CA LEU A 273 -16.61 -10.60 -22.35
C LEU A 273 -18.04 -10.35 -21.84
N PHE A 274 -18.18 -9.41 -20.90
CA PHE A 274 -19.46 -9.07 -20.28
C PHE A 274 -19.79 -7.58 -20.44
N PRO A 275 -19.98 -7.10 -21.71
CA PRO A 275 -20.28 -5.70 -21.95
C PRO A 275 -21.62 -5.31 -21.29
N THR A 276 -21.64 -4.15 -20.67
CA THR A 276 -22.86 -3.59 -20.09
C THR A 276 -23.73 -2.92 -21.16
N LYS A 277 -24.99 -2.64 -20.81
CA LYS A 277 -25.91 -1.95 -21.74
C LYS A 277 -25.44 -0.55 -22.14
N GLU A 278 -24.57 0.05 -21.33
CA GLU A 278 -23.98 1.37 -21.58
C GLU A 278 -22.75 1.28 -22.51
N ASP A 279 -22.22 0.09 -22.76
CA ASP A 279 -21.08 -0.17 -23.67
C ASP A 279 -21.54 -0.57 -25.08
N LYS A 280 -22.88 -0.73 -25.29
CA LYS A 280 -23.49 -0.99 -26.59
C LYS A 280 -24.10 0.28 -27.20
#